data_f84bc491c911f0d80cf9b77798ac1cb7
#
_entry.id   f84bc491c911f0d80cf9b77798ac1cb7
#
_cell.length_a   1.000
_cell.length_b   1.000
_cell.length_c   1.000
_cell.angle_alpha   90.00
_cell.angle_beta   90.00
_cell.angle_gamma   90.00
#
_symmetry.space_group_name_H-M   'P 1'
#
loop_
_entity.id
_entity.type
_entity.pdbx_description
1 polymer ?
#
loop_
_entity_poly.entity_id
_entity_poly.type
_entity_poly.pdbx_seq_one_letter_code
_entity_poly.pdbx_strand_id
1 'polypeptide(L)'
;MPVIIELALPATEFQLGQILATEGEGKITLKTMVPLGGRSVPFFHATDHVREKFEARVRDHPTVSNLYVVSSHNAETLYGLDWKMDTEGFFNSVLTVDGHILEATGGQDTWVFQIRFRTHDALSEFQKDCFE
;
A
#
# COMPACT_ATOMS: atom_id res chain seq x y z
N MET A 1 1.73 -18.07 17.96
CA MET A 1 1.46 -18.66 16.64
C MET A 1 1.06 -17.57 15.67
N PRO A 2 1.72 -17.45 14.51
CA PRO A 2 1.36 -16.41 13.55
C PRO A 2 -0.04 -16.58 12.99
N VAL A 3 -0.66 -15.46 12.66
CA VAL A 3 -2.01 -15.43 12.09
C VAL A 3 -1.94 -14.62 10.79
N ILE A 4 -2.49 -15.17 9.72
CA ILE A 4 -2.58 -14.47 8.44
C ILE A 4 -4.04 -14.20 8.15
N ILE A 5 -4.36 -12.94 7.83
CA ILE A 5 -5.72 -12.57 7.45
C ILE A 5 -5.73 -11.98 6.05
N GLU A 6 -6.90 -12.02 5.44
CA GLU A 6 -7.17 -11.30 4.21
C GLU A 6 -8.17 -10.19 4.51
N LEU A 7 -7.85 -8.98 4.10
CA LEU A 7 -8.66 -7.81 4.40
C LEU A 7 -8.90 -7.01 3.13
N ALA A 8 -10.16 -6.68 2.86
CA ALA A 8 -10.53 -5.84 1.73
C ALA A 8 -10.88 -4.44 2.22
N LEU A 9 -10.33 -3.42 1.58
CA LEU A 9 -10.60 -2.02 1.89
C LEU A 9 -10.89 -1.24 0.63
N PRO A 10 -11.86 -0.31 0.66
CA PRO A 10 -12.01 0.65 -0.43
C PRO A 10 -10.75 1.51 -0.56
N ALA A 11 -10.37 1.83 -1.79
CA ALA A 11 -9.19 2.66 -2.05
C ALA A 11 -9.27 4.02 -1.36
N THR A 12 -10.46 4.54 -1.16
CA THR A 12 -10.69 5.85 -0.52
C THR A 12 -10.51 5.82 1.00
N GLU A 13 -10.42 4.64 1.61
CA GLU A 13 -10.38 4.49 3.07
C GLU A 13 -8.96 4.52 3.64
N PHE A 14 -7.94 4.54 2.79
CA PHE A 14 -6.57 4.61 3.28
C PHE A 14 -5.71 5.45 2.34
N GLN A 15 -4.67 6.04 2.91
CA GLN A 15 -3.86 7.05 2.23
C GLN A 15 -3.21 6.54 0.94
N LEU A 16 -2.58 5.38 0.99
CA LEU A 16 -1.87 4.84 -0.16
C LEU A 16 -2.83 4.49 -1.31
N GLY A 17 -4.03 4.01 -1.00
CA GLY A 17 -5.04 3.75 -2.01
C GLY A 17 -5.48 5.01 -2.75
N GLN A 18 -5.54 6.13 -2.05
CA GLN A 18 -5.85 7.42 -2.67
C GLN A 18 -4.71 7.90 -3.56
N ILE A 19 -3.47 7.71 -3.11
CA ILE A 19 -2.27 8.10 -3.88
C ILE A 19 -2.15 7.28 -5.15
N LEU A 20 -2.30 5.97 -5.04
CA LEU A 20 -2.05 5.02 -6.12
C LEU A 20 -3.31 4.64 -6.91
N ALA A 21 -4.34 5.47 -6.89
CA ALA A 21 -5.56 5.20 -7.64
C ALA A 21 -5.25 5.08 -9.15
N THR A 22 -5.77 4.02 -9.78
CA THR A 22 -5.62 3.80 -11.20
C THR A 22 -6.94 4.10 -11.93
N GLU A 23 -6.87 4.25 -13.23
CA GLU A 23 -8.05 4.45 -14.06
C GLU A 23 -8.37 3.15 -14.82
N GLY A 24 -9.65 2.83 -14.91
CA GLY A 24 -10.12 1.68 -15.68
C GLY A 24 -9.57 0.37 -15.15
N GLU A 25 -8.92 -0.39 -16.00
CA GLU A 25 -8.43 -1.72 -15.68
C GLU A 25 -7.02 -1.75 -15.07
N GLY A 26 -6.45 -0.59 -14.76
CA GLY A 26 -5.14 -0.52 -14.14
C GLY A 26 -5.12 -1.29 -12.81
N LYS A 27 -4.01 -1.99 -12.57
CA LYS A 27 -3.85 -2.83 -11.40
C LYS A 27 -2.52 -2.55 -10.71
N ILE A 28 -2.56 -2.43 -9.39
CA ILE A 28 -1.37 -2.23 -8.55
C ILE A 28 -1.19 -3.48 -7.71
N THR A 29 0.04 -4.00 -7.66
CA THR A 29 0.40 -5.09 -6.76
C THR A 29 1.54 -4.63 -5.88
N LEU A 30 1.26 -4.46 -4.60
CA LEU A 30 2.24 -4.08 -3.60
C LEU A 30 2.98 -5.33 -3.15
N LYS A 31 4.30 -5.37 -3.35
CA LYS A 31 5.10 -6.56 -3.06
C LYS A 31 5.78 -6.51 -1.72
N THR A 32 6.26 -5.35 -1.33
CA THR A 32 6.99 -5.24 -0.08
C THR A 32 6.97 -3.80 0.42
N MET A 33 7.09 -3.64 1.73
CA MET A 33 7.29 -2.35 2.36
C MET A 33 8.54 -2.43 3.19
N VAL A 34 9.54 -1.63 2.84
CA VAL A 34 10.82 -1.62 3.53
C VAL A 34 10.80 -0.53 4.58
N PRO A 35 10.94 -0.87 5.87
CA PRO A 35 11.01 0.15 6.92
C PRO A 35 12.35 0.88 6.87
N LEU A 36 12.29 2.22 6.89
CA LEU A 36 13.47 3.08 6.87
C LEU A 36 13.30 4.15 7.96
N GLY A 37 13.80 3.84 9.16
CA GLY A 37 13.61 4.73 10.30
C GLY A 37 12.14 4.87 10.64
N GLY A 38 11.60 6.06 10.68
CA GLY A 38 10.18 6.29 10.94
C GLY A 38 9.29 6.19 9.70
N ARG A 39 9.84 5.68 8.57
CA ARG A 39 9.13 5.61 7.31
C ARG A 39 9.11 4.20 6.75
N SER A 40 8.24 4.00 5.79
CA SER A 40 8.11 2.75 5.06
C SER A 40 8.16 3.07 3.57
N VAL A 41 8.96 2.34 2.81
CA VAL A 41 9.06 2.53 1.36
C VAL A 41 8.41 1.33 0.68
N PRO A 42 7.21 1.50 0.11
CA PRO A 42 6.57 0.43 -0.64
C PRO A 42 7.18 0.28 -2.02
N PHE A 43 7.32 -0.97 -2.45
CA PHE A 43 7.65 -1.32 -3.82
C PHE A 43 6.44 -1.98 -4.44
N PHE A 44 6.03 -1.52 -5.59
CA PHE A 44 4.82 -2.03 -6.22
C PHE A 44 4.96 -2.15 -7.74
N HIS A 45 4.26 -3.13 -8.29
CA HIS A 45 4.10 -3.28 -9.73
C HIS A 45 2.81 -2.63 -10.17
N ALA A 46 2.85 -1.90 -11.24
CA ALA A 46 1.65 -1.31 -11.83
C ALA A 46 1.52 -1.70 -13.28
N THR A 47 0.34 -2.19 -13.65
CA THR A 47 -0.06 -2.34 -15.04
C THR A 47 -1.00 -1.18 -15.36
N ASP A 48 -0.61 -0.33 -16.28
CA ASP A 48 -1.43 0.84 -16.59
C ASP A 48 -1.25 1.21 -18.05
N HIS A 49 -2.36 1.31 -18.75
CA HIS A 49 -2.39 1.74 -20.15
C HIS A 49 -2.07 3.23 -20.29
N VAL A 50 -2.21 3.97 -19.20
CA VAL A 50 -1.98 5.43 -19.18
C VAL A 50 -0.88 5.76 -18.17
N ARG A 51 0.27 5.11 -18.34
CA ARG A 51 1.41 5.23 -17.43
C ARG A 51 1.81 6.67 -17.14
N GLU A 52 1.85 7.52 -18.15
CA GLU A 52 2.26 8.92 -17.98
C GLU A 52 1.31 9.67 -17.06
N LYS A 53 -0.01 9.45 -17.22
CA LYS A 53 -1.02 10.08 -16.37
C LYS A 53 -0.93 9.57 -14.93
N PHE A 54 -0.72 8.26 -14.78
CA PHE A 54 -0.56 7.66 -13.46
C PHE A 54 0.64 8.26 -12.74
N GLU A 55 1.81 8.30 -13.39
CA GLU A 55 3.02 8.85 -12.79
C GLU A 55 2.85 10.33 -12.44
N ALA A 56 2.27 11.10 -13.33
CA ALA A 56 2.05 12.55 -13.10
C ALA A 56 1.12 12.77 -11.90
N ARG A 57 0.04 11.99 -11.80
CA ARG A 57 -0.91 12.11 -10.70
C ARG A 57 -0.30 11.74 -9.36
N VAL A 58 0.49 10.66 -9.32
CA VAL A 58 1.17 10.22 -8.10
C VAL A 58 2.18 11.27 -7.66
N ARG A 59 3.00 11.76 -8.58
CA ARG A 59 4.01 12.77 -8.27
C ARG A 59 3.42 14.10 -7.81
N ASP A 60 2.22 14.40 -8.28
CA ASP A 60 1.55 15.66 -7.94
C ASP A 60 0.84 15.61 -6.57
N HIS A 61 0.74 14.45 -5.97
CA HIS A 61 0.11 14.30 -4.67
C HIS A 61 0.95 14.96 -3.58
N PRO A 62 0.34 15.77 -2.69
CA PRO A 62 1.12 16.57 -1.73
C PRO A 62 1.91 15.76 -0.71
N THR A 63 1.53 14.51 -0.46
CA THR A 63 2.24 13.67 0.51
C THR A 63 3.36 12.84 -0.13
N VAL A 64 3.50 12.88 -1.46
CA VAL A 64 4.53 12.13 -2.17
C VAL A 64 5.76 13.00 -2.36
N SER A 65 6.89 12.51 -1.84
CA SER A 65 8.18 13.18 -2.02
C SER A 65 8.84 12.78 -3.33
N ASN A 66 8.74 11.50 -3.70
CA ASN A 66 9.33 11.01 -4.95
C ASN A 66 8.69 9.69 -5.38
N LEU A 67 8.71 9.48 -6.69
CA LEU A 67 8.30 8.21 -7.30
C LEU A 67 9.46 7.74 -8.17
N TYR A 68 10.01 6.57 -7.85
CA TYR A 68 11.14 5.99 -8.56
C TYR A 68 10.66 4.91 -9.50
N VAL A 69 11.14 4.95 -10.74
CA VAL A 69 10.96 3.83 -11.67
C VAL A 69 12.16 2.90 -11.47
N VAL A 70 11.92 1.71 -10.93
CA VAL A 70 12.98 0.73 -10.68
C VAL A 70 13.26 -0.09 -11.93
N SER A 71 12.21 -0.61 -12.56
CA SER A 71 12.35 -1.37 -13.79
C SER A 71 11.02 -1.39 -14.55
N SER A 72 11.09 -1.68 -15.84
CA SER A 72 9.91 -1.81 -16.68
C SER A 72 10.05 -3.06 -17.54
N HIS A 73 9.02 -3.91 -17.53
CA HIS A 73 9.06 -5.19 -18.22
C HIS A 73 7.65 -5.69 -18.50
N ASN A 74 7.39 -6.09 -19.76
CA ASN A 74 6.11 -6.71 -20.17
C ASN A 74 4.87 -5.92 -19.72
N ALA A 75 4.81 -4.64 -20.03
CA ALA A 75 3.68 -3.76 -19.68
C ALA A 75 3.48 -3.55 -18.18
N GLU A 76 4.38 -4.07 -17.35
CA GLU A 76 4.41 -3.77 -15.93
C GLU A 76 5.61 -2.90 -15.60
N THR A 77 5.44 -1.98 -14.68
CA THR A 77 6.53 -1.16 -14.17
C THR A 77 6.64 -1.34 -12.68
N LEU A 78 7.86 -1.58 -12.21
CA LEU A 78 8.14 -1.65 -10.78
C LEU A 78 8.54 -0.26 -10.29
N TYR A 79 7.82 0.22 -9.29
CA TYR A 79 8.04 1.54 -8.69
C TYR A 79 8.44 1.42 -7.23
N GLY A 80 9.20 2.40 -6.76
CA GLY A 80 9.39 2.66 -5.34
C GLY A 80 8.80 4.02 -5.02
N LEU A 81 8.16 4.15 -3.87
CA LEU A 81 7.48 5.38 -3.47
C LEU A 81 8.07 5.94 -2.18
N ASP A 82 8.48 7.21 -2.22
CA ASP A 82 8.85 7.95 -1.02
C ASP A 82 7.72 8.91 -0.69
N TRP A 83 7.07 8.72 0.44
CA TRP A 83 5.88 9.44 0.82
C TRP A 83 5.80 9.62 2.32
N LYS A 84 5.03 10.62 2.73
CA LYS A 84 4.83 10.88 4.15
C LYS A 84 3.64 10.06 4.65
N MET A 85 3.92 9.03 5.45
CA MET A 85 2.89 8.15 5.99
C MET A 85 2.09 8.86 7.08
N ASP A 86 0.76 8.68 7.02
CA ASP A 86 -0.16 9.19 8.03
C ASP A 86 0.07 8.44 9.35
N THR A 87 0.24 9.18 10.46
CA THR A 87 0.47 8.58 11.78
C THR A 87 -0.77 7.90 12.36
N GLU A 88 -1.95 8.20 11.83
CA GLU A 88 -3.20 7.60 12.30
C GLU A 88 -3.82 6.66 11.27
N GLY A 89 -3.14 6.41 10.17
CA GLY A 89 -3.69 5.64 9.07
C GLY A 89 -3.58 4.14 9.26
N PHE A 90 -4.16 3.42 8.31
CA PHE A 90 -4.21 1.96 8.28
C PHE A 90 -2.82 1.32 8.40
N PHE A 91 -1.86 1.81 7.61
CA PHE A 91 -0.50 1.23 7.64
C PHE A 91 0.17 1.43 8.99
N ASN A 92 -0.05 2.57 9.62
CA ASN A 92 0.51 2.81 10.94
C ASN A 92 -0.07 1.84 11.95
N SER A 93 -1.37 1.54 11.87
CA SER A 93 -2.01 0.57 12.75
C SER A 93 -1.41 -0.82 12.61
N VAL A 94 -1.12 -1.25 11.36
CA VAL A 94 -0.46 -2.52 11.09
C VAL A 94 0.95 -2.54 11.69
N LEU A 95 1.73 -1.48 11.44
CA LEU A 95 3.14 -1.44 11.87
C LEU A 95 3.27 -1.33 13.39
N THR A 96 2.33 -0.66 14.06
CA THR A 96 2.36 -0.49 15.51
C THR A 96 2.28 -1.81 16.25
N VAL A 97 1.61 -2.82 15.69
CA VAL A 97 1.50 -4.14 16.28
C VAL A 97 2.43 -5.16 15.63
N ASP A 98 3.48 -4.68 14.96
CA ASP A 98 4.45 -5.51 14.24
C ASP A 98 3.81 -6.43 13.19
N GLY A 99 2.75 -5.97 12.57
CA GLY A 99 2.14 -6.69 11.46
C GLY A 99 2.97 -6.55 10.19
N HIS A 100 2.89 -7.55 9.32
CA HIS A 100 3.57 -7.55 8.04
C HIS A 100 2.56 -7.67 6.90
N ILE A 101 2.62 -6.73 5.98
CA ILE A 101 1.83 -6.82 4.75
C ILE A 101 2.60 -7.74 3.80
N LEU A 102 2.04 -8.90 3.55
CA LEU A 102 2.66 -9.89 2.67
C LEU A 102 2.43 -9.54 1.21
N GLU A 103 1.23 -9.12 0.89
CA GLU A 103 0.86 -8.71 -0.46
C GLU A 103 -0.39 -7.85 -0.39
N ALA A 104 -0.49 -6.91 -1.31
CA ALA A 104 -1.71 -6.12 -1.48
C ALA A 104 -1.93 -5.89 -2.97
N THR A 105 -3.15 -6.03 -3.40
CA THR A 105 -3.53 -5.85 -4.79
C THR A 105 -4.73 -4.92 -4.87
N GLY A 106 -4.67 -3.95 -5.75
CA GLY A 106 -5.77 -3.02 -5.89
C GLY A 106 -5.72 -2.22 -7.17
N GLY A 107 -6.62 -1.29 -7.28
CA GLY A 107 -6.76 -0.42 -8.43
C GLY A 107 -7.66 0.74 -8.11
N GLN A 108 -8.72 0.90 -8.90
CA GLN A 108 -9.62 2.03 -8.78
C GLN A 108 -10.52 1.97 -7.54
N ASP A 109 -11.04 0.79 -7.21
CA ASP A 109 -12.10 0.65 -6.20
C ASP A 109 -11.67 0.03 -4.90
N THR A 110 -11.32 -1.24 -4.91
CA THR A 110 -11.08 -2.02 -3.70
C THR A 110 -9.69 -2.62 -3.71
N TRP A 111 -9.05 -2.58 -2.55
CA TRP A 111 -7.76 -3.23 -2.34
C TRP A 111 -7.95 -4.43 -1.44
N VAL A 112 -7.19 -5.49 -1.73
CA VAL A 112 -7.17 -6.72 -0.93
C VAL A 112 -5.77 -6.89 -0.37
N PHE A 113 -5.69 -7.04 0.96
CA PHE A 113 -4.43 -7.18 1.68
C PHE A 113 -4.32 -8.56 2.30
N GLN A 114 -3.13 -9.15 2.24
CA GLN A 114 -2.77 -10.29 3.07
C GLN A 114 -1.79 -9.80 4.13
N ILE A 115 -2.18 -9.93 5.39
CA ILE A 115 -1.42 -9.39 6.51
C ILE A 115 -1.12 -10.50 7.51
N ARG A 116 0.14 -10.58 7.93
CA ARG A 116 0.58 -11.52 8.94
C ARG A 116 0.76 -10.81 10.26
N PHE A 117 0.17 -11.36 11.31
CA PHE A 117 0.36 -10.91 12.69
C PHE A 117 1.10 -11.99 13.47
N ARG A 118 1.94 -11.59 14.40
CA ARG A 118 2.72 -12.53 15.21
C ARG A 118 1.84 -13.37 16.11
N THR A 119 0.77 -12.77 16.66
CA THR A 119 -0.11 -13.41 17.63
C THR A 119 -1.56 -12.97 17.40
N HIS A 120 -2.48 -13.69 18.01
CA HIS A 120 -3.89 -13.29 18.04
C HIS A 120 -4.09 -11.98 18.80
N ASP A 121 -3.28 -11.71 19.81
CA ASP A 121 -3.36 -10.47 20.57
C ASP A 121 -3.01 -9.27 19.70
N ALA A 122 -2.00 -9.39 18.85
CA ALA A 122 -1.62 -8.35 17.92
C ALA A 122 -2.76 -8.09 16.92
N LEU A 123 -3.38 -9.13 16.40
CA LEU A 123 -4.53 -8.99 15.52
C LEU A 123 -5.69 -8.28 16.22
N SER A 124 -5.96 -8.64 17.48
CA SER A 124 -7.04 -8.02 18.26
C SER A 124 -6.79 -6.53 18.47
N GLU A 125 -5.56 -6.14 18.78
CA GLU A 125 -5.19 -4.73 18.91
C GLU A 125 -5.37 -3.96 17.59
N PHE A 126 -4.96 -4.57 16.49
CA PHE A 126 -5.15 -4.00 15.17
C PHE A 126 -6.63 -3.77 14.88
N GLN A 127 -7.47 -4.75 15.17
CA GLN A 127 -8.91 -4.64 14.95
C GLN A 127 -9.53 -3.52 15.76
N LYS A 128 -9.09 -3.32 17.00
CA LYS A 128 -9.57 -2.21 17.83
C LYS A 128 -9.19 -0.86 17.23
N ASP A 129 -7.96 -0.72 16.77
CA ASP A 129 -7.49 0.54 16.18
C ASP A 129 -8.21 0.88 14.88
N CYS A 130 -8.50 -0.11 14.05
CA CYS A 130 -9.05 0.12 12.70
C CYS A 130 -10.58 0.14 12.67
N PHE A 131 -11.23 -0.63 13.52
CA PHE A 131 -12.67 -0.88 13.39
C PHE A 131 -13.51 -0.49 14.60
N GLU A 132 -12.89 0.14 15.59
CA GLU A 132 -13.61 0.65 16.76
C GLU A 132 -13.40 2.15 16.98
#